data_b11bfafc5cc45872e97c5500b620db5e
#
_entry.id   b11bfafc5cc45872e97c5500b620db5e
#
_cell.length_a   1.000
_cell.length_b   1.000
_cell.length_c   1.000
_cell.angle_alpha   90.00
_cell.angle_beta   90.00
_cell.angle_gamma   90.00
#
_symmetry.space_group_name_H-M   'P 1'
#
loop_
_entity.id
_entity.type
_entity.pdbx_description
1 polymer ?
#
loop_
_entity_poly.entity_id
_entity_poly.type
_entity_poly.pdbx_seq_one_letter_code
_entity_poly.pdbx_strand_id
1 'polypeptide(L)'
;MSGSFRLPDLGEGVHEAEILAIHVRVGQTIKEGEPLLEVETDKAAVEIPSPVTGTVQQIMAGAGDLVKVGDVLITFGEVAESAPDGTEATKGEQSPVGRSADSSSRPVPASPATRRLARELGVDLQQVTATGPGGVVSGDDVRTFAAGRSSGGTQPLSAQKTMSTVATGTVSADVELPDFSHWGPVERQPFRSIRRATAARMADSWARIPHVNCQDTADITRLEEFRNRHKGEIEAAGGRLTMTVFAMKAVATALKQFPHFNASLDLTAQEIVVKRYFHIGIAADTEHGLVVPVIRDVDRKSIKELAVELQGALERARSRQSSRDELVGGTFTITNVGGLGGGFFSAIINYPEVAILGLGQARRQPVVSIGSRGEEQVAIRLILPVVLCFDHRVVDGADAIRFLRQIISLLQDPDELFISMI
;
A
#
# COMPACT_ATOMS: atom_id res chain seq x y z
N MET A 1 4.90 43.19 12.19
CA MET A 1 4.15 42.59 11.03
C MET A 1 3.71 41.20 11.43
N SER A 2 2.42 40.90 11.39
CA SER A 2 1.93 39.54 11.64
C SER A 2 2.38 38.63 10.50
N GLY A 3 3.25 37.68 10.77
CA GLY A 3 3.73 36.66 9.82
C GLY A 3 2.94 35.37 9.95
N SER A 4 2.63 34.72 8.83
CA SER A 4 2.09 33.35 8.84
C SER A 4 3.13 32.42 8.30
N PHE A 5 3.39 31.34 9.04
CA PHE A 5 4.22 30.22 8.56
C PHE A 5 3.35 29.24 7.79
N ARG A 6 3.79 28.95 6.58
CA ARG A 6 3.17 27.95 5.72
C ARG A 6 4.12 26.78 5.52
N LEU A 7 3.55 25.57 5.35
CA LEU A 7 4.38 24.41 5.04
C LEU A 7 5.15 24.68 3.73
N PRO A 8 6.50 24.72 3.77
CA PRO A 8 7.30 24.93 2.57
C PRO A 8 7.22 23.73 1.64
N ASP A 9 7.64 23.92 0.40
CA ASP A 9 7.87 22.80 -0.52
C ASP A 9 9.04 21.97 0.00
N LEU A 10 8.76 20.71 0.32
CA LEU A 10 9.72 19.75 0.88
C LEU A 10 10.53 19.04 -0.20
N GLY A 11 10.34 19.42 -1.49
CA GLY A 11 11.04 18.87 -2.64
C GLY A 11 10.45 17.57 -3.17
N GLU A 12 10.96 17.12 -4.33
CA GLU A 12 10.67 15.82 -4.97
C GLU A 12 9.19 15.42 -5.14
N GLY A 13 8.27 16.42 -5.31
CA GLY A 13 6.85 16.15 -5.57
C GLY A 13 6.05 15.75 -4.33
N VAL A 14 6.52 16.08 -3.12
CA VAL A 14 5.76 15.94 -1.87
C VAL A 14 4.68 17.00 -1.83
N HIS A 15 3.41 16.60 -1.86
CA HIS A 15 2.26 17.49 -1.83
C HIS A 15 1.61 17.62 -0.46
N GLU A 16 1.89 16.66 0.45
CA GLU A 16 1.34 16.61 1.81
C GLU A 16 2.34 15.98 2.78
N ALA A 17 2.27 16.36 4.06
CA ALA A 17 3.09 15.83 5.14
C ALA A 17 2.26 15.68 6.41
N GLU A 18 2.62 14.73 7.28
CA GLU A 18 2.01 14.54 8.60
C GLU A 18 2.87 15.21 9.65
N ILE A 19 2.27 16.01 10.54
CA ILE A 19 2.99 16.66 11.65
C ILE A 19 3.29 15.60 12.71
N LEU A 20 4.56 15.27 12.93
CA LEU A 20 5.00 14.35 13.98
C LEU A 20 5.02 15.01 15.35
N ALA A 21 5.63 16.18 15.42
CA ALA A 21 5.78 16.94 16.67
C ALA A 21 5.78 18.45 16.40
N ILE A 22 5.27 19.20 17.37
CA ILE A 22 5.35 20.67 17.39
C ILE A 22 6.21 21.04 18.58
N HIS A 23 7.34 21.70 18.30
CA HIS A 23 8.36 22.05 19.30
C HIS A 23 8.09 23.38 20.01
N VAL A 24 7.04 24.09 19.62
CA VAL A 24 6.68 25.40 20.15
C VAL A 24 5.28 25.44 20.77
N ARG A 25 5.04 26.42 21.64
CA ARG A 25 3.74 26.65 22.29
C ARG A 25 3.24 28.05 21.98
N VAL A 26 1.93 28.25 22.04
CA VAL A 26 1.31 29.55 21.92
C VAL A 26 1.85 30.48 23.04
N GLY A 27 2.28 31.69 22.67
CA GLY A 27 2.94 32.63 23.56
C GLY A 27 4.46 32.48 23.69
N GLN A 28 5.07 31.44 23.09
CA GLN A 28 6.51 31.26 23.11
C GLN A 28 7.19 32.17 22.08
N THR A 29 8.29 32.79 22.47
CA THR A 29 9.16 33.50 21.53
C THR A 29 10.17 32.55 20.96
N ILE A 30 10.30 32.51 19.64
CA ILE A 30 11.23 31.66 18.87
C ILE A 30 12.12 32.55 18.01
N LYS A 31 13.35 32.11 17.76
CA LYS A 31 14.31 32.78 16.86
C LYS A 31 14.32 32.08 15.50
N GLU A 32 14.68 32.85 14.48
CA GLU A 32 14.94 32.30 13.15
C GLU A 32 15.99 31.19 13.21
N GLY A 33 15.68 30.03 12.58
CA GLY A 33 16.51 28.84 12.58
C GLY A 33 16.27 27.88 13.75
N GLU A 34 15.48 28.24 14.77
CA GLU A 34 15.12 27.28 15.83
C GLU A 34 14.06 26.29 15.34
N PRO A 35 14.09 25.00 15.81
CA PRO A 35 13.15 23.97 15.39
C PRO A 35 11.71 24.37 15.75
N LEU A 36 10.84 24.38 14.74
CA LEU A 36 9.44 24.80 14.85
C LEU A 36 8.52 23.59 14.96
N LEU A 37 8.67 22.66 14.04
CA LEU A 37 7.89 21.42 13.98
C LEU A 37 8.65 20.34 13.19
N GLU A 38 8.29 19.09 13.43
CA GLU A 38 8.77 17.94 12.69
C GLU A 38 7.63 17.35 11.87
N VAL A 39 7.87 17.14 10.58
CA VAL A 39 6.90 16.54 9.66
C VAL A 39 7.42 15.26 9.07
N GLU A 40 6.52 14.29 8.89
CA GLU A 40 6.78 13.04 8.17
C GLU A 40 6.19 13.11 6.77
N THR A 41 7.03 12.86 5.79
CA THR A 41 6.62 12.68 4.39
C THR A 41 6.57 11.18 4.08
N ASP A 42 6.20 10.82 2.87
CA ASP A 42 6.28 9.43 2.37
C ASP A 42 7.71 8.88 2.32
N LYS A 43 8.73 9.75 2.48
CA LYS A 43 10.15 9.43 2.30
C LYS A 43 10.99 9.56 3.56
N ALA A 44 10.76 10.57 4.39
CA ALA A 44 11.56 10.85 5.57
C ALA A 44 10.83 11.77 6.56
N ALA A 45 11.26 11.74 7.83
CA ALA A 45 10.95 12.77 8.80
C ALA A 45 11.91 13.96 8.60
N VAL A 46 11.35 15.17 8.54
CA VAL A 46 12.09 16.41 8.32
C VAL A 46 11.75 17.41 9.41
N GLU A 47 12.76 17.92 10.08
CA GLU A 47 12.62 19.01 11.05
C GLU A 47 12.60 20.35 10.30
N ILE A 48 11.58 21.16 10.55
CA ILE A 48 11.40 22.45 9.88
C ILE A 48 11.72 23.58 10.84
N PRO A 49 12.77 24.38 10.55
CA PRO A 49 13.15 25.52 11.36
C PRO A 49 12.21 26.72 11.14
N SER A 50 12.15 27.62 12.12
CA SER A 50 11.42 28.87 12.02
C SER A 50 12.06 29.81 11.00
N PRO A 51 11.29 30.36 10.03
CA PRO A 51 11.80 31.31 9.06
C PRO A 51 11.88 32.75 9.62
N VAL A 52 11.36 32.99 10.82
CA VAL A 52 11.29 34.32 11.42
C VAL A 52 11.53 34.28 12.93
N THR A 53 12.01 35.39 13.48
CA THR A 53 12.03 35.64 14.92
C THR A 53 10.73 36.33 15.33
N GLY A 54 9.98 35.74 16.29
CA GLY A 54 8.70 36.30 16.72
C GLY A 54 8.04 35.47 17.83
N THR A 55 6.89 35.95 18.30
CA THR A 55 6.10 35.23 19.29
C THR A 55 4.99 34.43 18.61
N VAL A 56 4.86 33.14 18.91
CA VAL A 56 3.81 32.27 18.39
C VAL A 56 2.46 32.74 18.93
N GLN A 57 1.57 33.21 18.04
CA GLN A 57 0.22 33.66 18.41
C GLN A 57 -0.78 32.53 18.39
N GLN A 58 -0.75 31.70 17.33
CA GLN A 58 -1.69 30.61 17.17
C GLN A 58 -1.03 29.45 16.40
N ILE A 59 -1.35 28.24 16.82
CA ILE A 59 -0.99 27.01 16.14
C ILE A 59 -2.30 26.46 15.54
N MET A 60 -2.34 26.30 14.22
CA MET A 60 -3.55 25.92 13.47
C MET A 60 -3.64 24.43 13.16
N ALA A 61 -2.56 23.67 13.41
CA ALA A 61 -2.50 22.24 13.17
C ALA A 61 -1.87 21.53 14.38
N GLY A 62 -2.27 20.31 14.64
CA GLY A 62 -1.81 19.48 15.75
C GLY A 62 -0.85 18.37 15.32
N ALA A 63 -0.19 17.72 16.29
CA ALA A 63 0.56 16.49 16.02
C ALA A 63 -0.39 15.39 15.55
N GLY A 64 -0.05 14.75 14.43
CA GLY A 64 -0.89 13.75 13.74
C GLY A 64 -1.76 14.31 12.63
N ASP A 65 -1.81 15.63 12.42
CA ASP A 65 -2.57 16.25 11.34
C ASP A 65 -1.82 16.12 10.00
N LEU A 66 -2.59 15.82 8.95
CA LEU A 66 -2.10 15.83 7.58
C LEU A 66 -2.27 17.23 7.00
N VAL A 67 -1.17 17.84 6.56
CA VAL A 67 -1.13 19.20 6.05
C VAL A 67 -0.55 19.23 4.63
N LYS A 68 -1.06 20.13 3.79
CA LYS A 68 -0.59 20.27 2.41
C LYS A 68 0.46 21.37 2.31
N VAL A 69 1.34 21.25 1.33
CA VAL A 69 2.27 22.32 0.97
C VAL A 69 1.51 23.61 0.72
N GLY A 70 1.88 24.68 1.42
CA GLY A 70 1.21 25.98 1.38
C GLY A 70 0.16 26.23 2.48
N ASP A 71 -0.26 25.22 3.25
CA ASP A 71 -1.19 25.40 4.37
C ASP A 71 -0.55 26.23 5.47
N VAL A 72 -1.36 27.11 6.11
CA VAL A 72 -0.92 27.93 7.24
C VAL A 72 -0.91 27.09 8.50
N LEU A 73 0.25 26.90 9.11
CA LEU A 73 0.43 26.07 10.29
C LEU A 73 0.55 26.88 11.58
N ILE A 74 1.26 28.01 11.53
CA ILE A 74 1.52 28.82 12.71
C ILE A 74 1.44 30.28 12.32
N THR A 75 0.90 31.15 13.20
CA THR A 75 0.90 32.61 13.06
C THR A 75 1.79 33.21 14.11
N PHE A 76 2.58 34.22 13.70
CA PHE A 76 3.48 34.98 14.56
C PHE A 76 2.98 36.39 14.77
N GLY A 77 3.18 36.93 15.98
CA GLY A 77 2.98 38.34 16.34
C GLY A 77 4.27 39.05 16.66
N GLU A 78 4.23 40.37 16.65
CA GLU A 78 5.37 41.19 17.10
C GLU A 78 5.63 40.94 18.58
N VAL A 79 6.91 41.00 18.98
CA VAL A 79 7.33 40.97 20.36
C VAL A 79 6.86 42.28 21.01
N ALA A 80 5.75 42.26 21.75
CA ALA A 80 5.33 43.36 22.58
C ALA A 80 6.21 43.39 23.83
N GLU A 81 7.02 44.42 23.95
CA GLU A 81 7.74 44.78 25.18
C GLU A 81 6.72 45.02 26.30
N SER A 82 6.89 44.37 27.41
CA SER A 82 6.01 44.37 28.59
C SER A 82 5.89 45.73 29.26
N ALA A 83 4.67 46.17 29.59
CA ALA A 83 4.39 46.87 30.84
C ALA A 83 2.90 46.75 31.19
N PRO A 84 2.54 46.87 32.49
CA PRO A 84 1.47 46.12 33.07
C PRO A 84 0.21 46.92 33.38
N ASP A 85 -0.83 46.19 33.68
CA ASP A 85 -1.94 46.49 34.62
C ASP A 85 -3.12 47.32 34.13
N GLY A 86 -4.30 46.84 34.42
CA GLY A 86 -5.44 47.68 34.74
C GLY A 86 -6.78 47.34 34.05
N THR A 87 -7.57 46.51 34.70
CA THR A 87 -8.99 46.70 35.05
C THR A 87 -10.10 46.63 34.00
N GLU A 88 -10.96 45.65 34.24
CA GLU A 88 -12.46 45.63 34.24
C GLU A 88 -13.31 46.02 33.04
N ALA A 89 -14.05 45.00 32.68
CA ALA A 89 -15.53 44.87 32.57
C ALA A 89 -16.32 45.87 31.70
N THR A 90 -17.10 45.42 30.76
CA THR A 90 -18.58 45.35 30.85
C THR A 90 -19.23 44.82 29.58
N LYS A 91 -20.10 43.87 29.77
CA LYS A 91 -21.40 43.54 29.17
C LYS A 91 -21.92 44.34 27.97
N GLY A 92 -22.56 43.58 27.07
CA GLY A 92 -23.66 44.00 26.19
C GLY A 92 -23.72 43.07 24.97
N GLU A 93 -24.39 41.99 24.99
CA GLU A 93 -25.82 41.74 24.63
C GLU A 93 -26.19 42.23 23.21
N GLN A 94 -26.37 41.34 22.27
CA GLN A 94 -27.63 40.92 21.65
C GLN A 94 -27.39 40.32 20.26
N SER A 95 -27.86 39.09 20.11
CA SER A 95 -28.17 38.47 18.82
C SER A 95 -29.35 39.19 18.14
N PRO A 96 -29.50 39.04 16.81
CA PRO A 96 -30.61 38.17 16.42
C PRO A 96 -30.32 37.24 15.22
N VAL A 97 -30.68 36.01 15.43
CA VAL A 97 -31.47 35.07 14.59
C VAL A 97 -31.70 35.54 13.13
N GLY A 98 -31.22 34.71 12.22
CA GLY A 98 -31.56 34.78 10.80
C GLY A 98 -31.43 33.42 10.12
N ARG A 99 -32.41 32.57 10.31
CA ARG A 99 -33.02 31.53 9.47
C ARG A 99 -32.14 30.91 8.38
N SER A 100 -31.88 29.64 8.57
CA SER A 100 -31.64 28.62 7.56
C SER A 100 -32.73 28.66 6.47
N ALA A 101 -32.33 28.84 5.23
CA ALA A 101 -33.17 28.66 4.06
C ALA A 101 -32.98 27.24 3.54
N ASP A 102 -33.99 26.45 3.78
CA ASP A 102 -34.32 25.19 3.15
C ASP A 102 -34.32 25.35 1.63
N SER A 103 -33.55 24.51 0.92
CA SER A 103 -33.55 24.46 -0.54
C SER A 103 -34.79 23.72 -1.03
N SER A 104 -35.94 24.40 -0.98
CA SER A 104 -37.15 23.94 -1.63
C SER A 104 -36.99 23.99 -3.16
N SER A 105 -37.16 22.85 -3.80
CA SER A 105 -37.24 22.62 -5.22
C SER A 105 -38.09 23.71 -5.95
N ARG A 106 -37.45 24.44 -6.86
CA ARG A 106 -38.17 25.35 -7.77
C ARG A 106 -39.17 24.53 -8.57
N PRO A 107 -40.46 24.90 -8.62
CA PRO A 107 -41.43 24.21 -9.42
C PRO A 107 -41.08 24.30 -10.92
N VAL A 108 -41.01 23.13 -11.57
CA VAL A 108 -40.74 23.03 -13.03
C VAL A 108 -41.80 23.84 -13.80
N PRO A 109 -41.42 24.77 -14.69
CA PRO A 109 -42.37 25.53 -15.51
C PRO A 109 -43.13 24.59 -16.46
N ALA A 110 -44.43 24.41 -16.23
CA ALA A 110 -45.31 23.59 -17.08
C ALA A 110 -46.76 24.09 -16.97
N SER A 111 -47.50 24.00 -18.05
CA SER A 111 -48.91 24.40 -18.09
C SER A 111 -49.79 23.50 -17.18
N PRO A 112 -50.98 23.97 -16.74
CA PRO A 112 -51.90 23.14 -15.99
C PRO A 112 -52.32 21.86 -16.72
N ALA A 113 -52.45 21.92 -18.03
CA ALA A 113 -52.78 20.77 -18.89
C ALA A 113 -51.61 19.77 -18.95
N THR A 114 -50.36 20.24 -19.04
CA THR A 114 -49.14 19.41 -19.02
C THR A 114 -48.97 18.70 -17.66
N ARG A 115 -49.26 19.38 -16.59
CA ARG A 115 -49.21 18.80 -15.21
C ARG A 115 -50.27 17.72 -15.01
N ARG A 116 -51.46 17.89 -15.63
CA ARG A 116 -52.55 16.86 -15.59
C ARG A 116 -52.10 15.64 -16.38
N LEU A 117 -51.57 15.83 -17.62
CA LEU A 117 -51.10 14.76 -18.46
C LEU A 117 -49.92 13.97 -17.83
N ALA A 118 -49.03 14.67 -17.17
CA ALA A 118 -47.91 14.01 -16.44
C ALA A 118 -48.42 13.10 -15.29
N ARG A 119 -49.46 13.53 -14.55
CA ARG A 119 -50.11 12.70 -13.52
C ARG A 119 -50.83 11.50 -14.12
N GLU A 120 -51.52 11.67 -15.23
CA GLU A 120 -52.24 10.59 -15.94
C GLU A 120 -51.29 9.52 -16.45
N LEU A 121 -50.12 9.93 -16.91
CA LEU A 121 -49.08 9.02 -17.46
C LEU A 121 -48.04 8.56 -16.41
N GLY A 122 -48.15 8.98 -15.13
CA GLY A 122 -47.23 8.62 -14.08
C GLY A 122 -45.79 9.12 -14.28
N VAL A 123 -45.66 10.28 -14.95
CA VAL A 123 -44.37 10.88 -15.28
C VAL A 123 -44.03 12.02 -14.33
N ASP A 124 -42.83 11.97 -13.73
CA ASP A 124 -42.31 13.06 -12.92
C ASP A 124 -41.73 14.15 -13.83
N LEU A 125 -42.32 15.35 -13.76
CA LEU A 125 -41.91 16.50 -14.57
C LEU A 125 -40.48 16.97 -14.35
N GLN A 126 -39.88 16.63 -13.24
CA GLN A 126 -38.48 16.95 -12.97
C GLN A 126 -37.51 16.10 -13.82
N GLN A 127 -37.95 14.97 -14.33
CA GLN A 127 -37.17 14.05 -15.17
C GLN A 127 -37.39 14.29 -16.66
N VAL A 128 -38.29 15.19 -17.05
CA VAL A 128 -38.64 15.49 -18.45
C VAL A 128 -37.79 16.65 -18.95
N THR A 129 -37.07 16.46 -20.04
CA THR A 129 -36.31 17.53 -20.69
C THR A 129 -37.29 18.51 -21.38
N ALA A 130 -37.27 19.78 -20.95
CA ALA A 130 -38.13 20.81 -21.50
C ALA A 130 -37.64 21.27 -22.89
N THR A 131 -38.49 21.18 -23.93
CA THR A 131 -38.19 21.68 -25.28
C THR A 131 -38.98 22.95 -25.67
N GLY A 132 -39.91 23.39 -24.82
CA GLY A 132 -40.71 24.61 -25.07
C GLY A 132 -39.95 25.91 -24.87
N PRO A 133 -40.41 27.02 -25.50
CA PRO A 133 -39.77 28.31 -25.38
C PRO A 133 -39.74 28.79 -23.90
N GLY A 134 -38.56 29.27 -23.45
CA GLY A 134 -38.36 29.69 -22.07
C GLY A 134 -38.14 28.56 -21.08
N GLY A 135 -37.82 27.32 -21.53
CA GLY A 135 -37.59 26.18 -20.64
C GLY A 135 -38.88 25.59 -20.03
N VAL A 136 -40.00 25.74 -20.68
CA VAL A 136 -41.31 25.20 -20.25
C VAL A 136 -41.47 23.78 -20.79
N VAL A 137 -41.86 22.83 -19.90
CA VAL A 137 -42.17 21.46 -20.32
C VAL A 137 -43.52 21.44 -21.07
N SER A 138 -43.53 20.94 -22.32
CA SER A 138 -44.69 20.80 -23.17
C SER A 138 -45.41 19.45 -22.96
N GLY A 139 -46.67 19.35 -23.43
CA GLY A 139 -47.40 18.07 -23.39
C GLY A 139 -46.77 16.97 -24.25
N ASP A 140 -46.06 17.35 -25.30
CA ASP A 140 -45.37 16.40 -26.19
C ASP A 140 -44.09 15.86 -25.58
N ASP A 141 -43.39 16.65 -24.76
CA ASP A 141 -42.25 16.20 -23.98
C ASP A 141 -42.64 15.07 -23.00
N VAL A 142 -43.77 15.25 -22.34
CA VAL A 142 -44.32 14.25 -21.42
C VAL A 142 -44.71 12.97 -22.12
N ARG A 143 -45.34 13.06 -23.32
CA ARG A 143 -45.72 11.89 -24.13
C ARG A 143 -44.50 11.15 -24.65
N THR A 144 -43.48 11.86 -25.13
CA THR A 144 -42.23 11.28 -25.63
C THR A 144 -41.50 10.56 -24.53
N PHE A 145 -41.43 11.14 -23.34
CA PHE A 145 -40.83 10.53 -22.19
C PHE A 145 -41.60 9.26 -21.73
N ALA A 146 -42.94 9.30 -21.75
CA ALA A 146 -43.77 8.14 -21.40
C ALA A 146 -43.63 7.01 -22.43
N ALA A 147 -43.58 7.33 -23.73
CA ALA A 147 -43.41 6.38 -24.83
C ALA A 147 -42.03 5.69 -24.78
N GLY A 148 -40.99 6.41 -24.36
CA GLY A 148 -39.65 5.84 -24.15
C GLY A 148 -39.58 4.80 -23.02
N ARG A 149 -40.51 4.83 -22.06
CA ARG A 149 -40.64 3.82 -21.00
C ARG A 149 -41.38 2.55 -21.45
N SER A 150 -42.17 2.61 -22.47
CA SER A 150 -43.01 1.48 -22.92
C SER A 150 -42.37 0.58 -23.98
N SER A 151 -41.22 0.92 -24.51
CA SER A 151 -40.51 0.15 -25.55
C SER A 151 -39.34 -0.68 -25.03
N GLY A 152 -39.59 -1.43 -23.98
CA GLY A 152 -38.72 -2.52 -23.52
C GLY A 152 -39.08 -3.83 -24.22
N GLY A 153 -38.82 -3.96 -25.54
CA GLY A 153 -39.09 -5.19 -26.29
C GLY A 153 -38.24 -5.26 -27.54
N THR A 154 -37.32 -6.19 -27.53
CA THR A 154 -36.63 -6.92 -28.61
C THR A 154 -36.50 -6.21 -29.97
N GLN A 155 -35.29 -5.80 -30.35
CA GLN A 155 -34.91 -5.58 -31.74
C GLN A 155 -33.59 -6.30 -32.09
N PRO A 156 -33.43 -6.73 -33.37
CA PRO A 156 -32.38 -7.62 -33.82
C PRO A 156 -31.04 -6.91 -34.03
N LEU A 157 -29.97 -7.66 -33.84
CA LEU A 157 -28.59 -7.25 -34.08
C LEU A 157 -28.36 -6.74 -35.49
N SER A 158 -28.02 -5.48 -35.64
CA SER A 158 -27.22 -5.01 -36.75
C SER A 158 -25.95 -4.37 -36.23
N ALA A 159 -24.82 -4.87 -36.75
CA ALA A 159 -23.50 -4.53 -36.34
C ALA A 159 -23.14 -3.07 -36.60
N GLN A 160 -23.00 -2.29 -35.57
CA GLN A 160 -22.22 -1.06 -35.61
C GLN A 160 -21.16 -1.13 -34.52
N LYS A 161 -19.93 -1.12 -35.00
CA LYS A 161 -18.67 -1.14 -34.25
C LYS A 161 -18.51 0.19 -33.51
N THR A 162 -19.09 0.28 -32.32
CA THR A 162 -18.77 1.31 -31.36
C THR A 162 -17.79 0.70 -30.37
N MET A 163 -16.56 1.19 -30.43
CA MET A 163 -15.57 0.94 -29.39
C MET A 163 -16.16 1.41 -28.05
N SER A 164 -16.68 0.47 -27.28
CA SER A 164 -16.93 0.69 -25.87
C SER A 164 -15.59 0.91 -25.23
N THR A 165 -15.30 2.15 -24.90
CA THR A 165 -14.35 2.46 -23.83
C THR A 165 -14.78 1.63 -22.62
N VAL A 166 -14.01 0.60 -22.32
CA VAL A 166 -14.09 -0.11 -21.05
C VAL A 166 -13.85 0.96 -19.99
N ALA A 167 -14.92 1.36 -19.34
CA ALA A 167 -14.81 2.16 -18.14
C ALA A 167 -13.92 1.37 -17.16
N THR A 168 -12.71 1.84 -17.01
CA THR A 168 -11.81 1.42 -15.92
C THR A 168 -12.64 1.55 -14.66
N GLY A 169 -13.01 0.43 -14.06
CA GLY A 169 -13.79 0.40 -12.83
C GLY A 169 -13.09 1.27 -11.79
N THR A 170 -13.70 2.41 -11.52
CA THR A 170 -13.40 3.18 -10.32
C THR A 170 -13.60 2.25 -9.13
N VAL A 171 -12.49 1.95 -8.46
CA VAL A 171 -12.49 1.32 -7.15
C VAL A 171 -13.52 2.06 -6.30
N SER A 172 -14.43 1.30 -5.74
CA SER A 172 -15.59 1.65 -4.93
C SER A 172 -15.53 3.04 -4.30
N ALA A 173 -16.61 3.82 -4.50
CA ALA A 173 -16.93 4.92 -3.61
C ALA A 173 -16.75 4.45 -2.16
N ASP A 174 -16.07 5.25 -1.34
CA ASP A 174 -15.87 4.98 0.06
C ASP A 174 -17.24 4.63 0.69
N VAL A 175 -17.36 3.38 1.11
CA VAL A 175 -18.56 2.94 1.83
C VAL A 175 -18.48 3.58 3.20
N GLU A 176 -19.39 4.50 3.49
CA GLU A 176 -19.47 5.16 4.78
C GLU A 176 -19.69 4.10 5.87
N LEU A 177 -18.78 4.06 6.83
CA LEU A 177 -18.85 3.10 7.92
C LEU A 177 -19.95 3.49 8.90
N PRO A 178 -20.66 2.51 9.48
CA PRO A 178 -21.66 2.79 10.50
C PRO A 178 -21.01 3.39 11.75
N ASP A 179 -21.79 4.14 12.53
CA ASP A 179 -21.34 4.63 13.83
C ASP A 179 -21.28 3.48 14.85
N PHE A 180 -20.07 2.95 15.06
CA PHE A 180 -19.82 1.84 15.97
C PHE A 180 -20.06 2.19 17.44
N SER A 181 -20.14 3.48 17.81
CA SER A 181 -20.41 3.92 19.18
C SER A 181 -21.79 3.48 19.69
N HIS A 182 -22.71 3.16 18.78
CA HIS A 182 -24.01 2.57 19.12
C HIS A 182 -23.93 1.20 19.81
N TRP A 183 -22.85 0.46 19.61
CA TRP A 183 -22.71 -0.90 20.17
C TRP A 183 -21.73 -0.98 21.34
N GLY A 184 -20.95 0.08 21.61
CA GLY A 184 -20.02 0.10 22.74
C GLY A 184 -18.93 1.15 22.62
N PRO A 185 -18.02 1.21 23.58
CA PRO A 185 -16.88 2.13 23.52
C PRO A 185 -16.01 1.86 22.30
N VAL A 186 -15.61 2.90 21.57
CA VAL A 186 -14.73 2.83 20.42
C VAL A 186 -13.49 3.70 20.66
N GLU A 187 -12.34 3.20 20.22
CA GLU A 187 -11.10 3.94 20.17
C GLU A 187 -10.77 4.23 18.70
N ARG A 188 -10.47 5.49 18.38
CA ARG A 188 -10.04 5.89 17.03
C ARG A 188 -8.53 6.09 17.03
N GLN A 189 -7.82 5.30 16.23
CA GLN A 189 -6.37 5.38 16.09
C GLN A 189 -6.00 6.02 14.75
N PRO A 190 -5.02 6.93 14.68
CA PRO A 190 -4.61 7.56 13.44
C PRO A 190 -4.02 6.52 12.46
N PHE A 191 -4.40 6.63 11.20
CA PHE A 191 -3.88 5.79 10.12
C PHE A 191 -2.63 6.46 9.55
N ARG A 192 -1.47 6.12 10.14
CA ARG A 192 -0.17 6.76 9.87
C ARG A 192 0.29 6.57 8.42
N SER A 193 1.14 7.47 7.93
CA SER A 193 1.61 7.59 6.54
C SER A 193 2.15 6.28 5.96
N ILE A 194 3.08 5.58 6.66
CA ILE A 194 3.65 4.30 6.19
C ILE A 194 2.57 3.23 6.06
N ARG A 195 1.67 3.11 7.05
CA ARG A 195 0.58 2.12 7.00
C ARG A 195 -0.42 2.43 5.88
N ARG A 196 -0.70 3.73 5.65
CA ARG A 196 -1.56 4.19 4.56
C ARG A 196 -0.95 3.86 3.18
N ALA A 197 0.35 4.11 2.99
CA ALA A 197 1.06 3.76 1.76
C ALA A 197 1.08 2.24 1.53
N THR A 198 1.34 1.45 2.57
CA THR A 198 1.28 -0.01 2.51
C THR A 198 -0.12 -0.51 2.15
N ALA A 199 -1.16 0.05 2.78
CA ALA A 199 -2.55 -0.34 2.50
C ALA A 199 -2.93 -0.05 1.04
N ALA A 200 -2.56 1.11 0.51
CA ALA A 200 -2.81 1.46 -0.89
C ALA A 200 -2.11 0.49 -1.85
N ARG A 201 -0.84 0.17 -1.62
CA ARG A 201 -0.07 -0.79 -2.43
C ARG A 201 -0.65 -2.20 -2.37
N MET A 202 -1.05 -2.67 -1.19
CA MET A 202 -1.65 -4.01 -1.03
C MET A 202 -3.02 -4.10 -1.69
N ALA A 203 -3.86 -3.07 -1.56
CA ALA A 203 -5.15 -2.99 -2.22
C ALA A 203 -4.99 -2.97 -3.76
N ASP A 204 -4.05 -2.18 -4.28
CA ASP A 204 -3.75 -2.10 -5.71
C ASP A 204 -3.24 -3.45 -6.25
N SER A 205 -2.30 -4.09 -5.55
CA SER A 205 -1.79 -5.41 -5.92
C SER A 205 -2.90 -6.46 -5.94
N TRP A 206 -3.73 -6.50 -4.89
CA TRP A 206 -4.83 -7.46 -4.77
C TRP A 206 -5.89 -7.28 -5.86
N ALA A 207 -6.21 -6.03 -6.20
CA ALA A 207 -7.20 -5.72 -7.23
C ALA A 207 -6.71 -6.04 -8.65
N ARG A 208 -5.39 -5.92 -8.89
CA ARG A 208 -4.80 -6.11 -10.23
C ARG A 208 -4.40 -7.53 -10.53
N ILE A 209 -3.98 -8.31 -9.54
CA ILE A 209 -3.37 -9.62 -9.73
C ILE A 209 -4.33 -10.72 -9.30
N PRO A 210 -4.75 -11.64 -10.19
CA PRO A 210 -5.43 -12.87 -9.79
C PRO A 210 -4.40 -13.82 -9.13
N HIS A 211 -4.27 -13.68 -7.79
CA HIS A 211 -3.34 -14.47 -7.00
C HIS A 211 -3.75 -15.94 -6.96
N VAL A 212 -2.82 -16.81 -7.32
CA VAL A 212 -2.92 -18.26 -7.07
C VAL A 212 -1.71 -18.68 -6.25
N ASN A 213 -1.85 -19.68 -5.40
CA ASN A 213 -0.73 -20.22 -4.65
C ASN A 213 -0.59 -21.73 -4.84
N CYS A 214 0.64 -22.22 -4.77
CA CYS A 214 0.97 -23.62 -4.57
C CYS A 214 1.88 -23.74 -3.35
N GLN A 215 1.77 -24.87 -2.66
CA GLN A 215 2.41 -25.09 -1.37
C GLN A 215 3.01 -26.47 -1.35
N ASP A 216 4.20 -26.60 -0.77
CA ASP A 216 4.88 -27.86 -0.57
C ASP A 216 5.87 -27.75 0.60
N THR A 217 6.59 -28.81 0.90
CA THR A 217 7.55 -28.87 2.00
C THR A 217 8.95 -29.23 1.50
N ALA A 218 9.97 -28.66 2.12
CA ALA A 218 11.37 -29.01 1.90
C ALA A 218 11.97 -29.68 3.15
N ASP A 219 12.62 -30.84 3.00
CA ASP A 219 13.47 -31.41 4.04
C ASP A 219 14.82 -30.69 4.06
N ILE A 220 14.95 -29.73 4.95
CA ILE A 220 16.17 -28.90 5.08
C ILE A 220 17.15 -29.42 6.15
N THR A 221 17.05 -30.71 6.53
CA THR A 221 17.90 -31.28 7.58
C THR A 221 19.38 -31.13 7.23
N ARG A 222 19.80 -31.50 6.01
CA ARG A 222 21.19 -31.37 5.53
C ARG A 222 21.63 -29.90 5.44
N LEU A 223 20.74 -29.03 4.96
CA LEU A 223 21.01 -27.59 4.84
C LEU A 223 21.19 -26.94 6.21
N GLU A 224 20.41 -27.33 7.20
CA GLU A 224 20.54 -26.84 8.58
C GLU A 224 21.83 -27.33 9.24
N GLU A 225 22.25 -28.56 8.98
CA GLU A 225 23.55 -29.09 9.42
C GLU A 225 24.69 -28.30 8.79
N PHE A 226 24.61 -28.01 7.50
CA PHE A 226 25.57 -27.14 6.80
C PHE A 226 25.60 -25.74 7.42
N ARG A 227 24.44 -25.12 7.60
CA ARG A 227 24.31 -23.81 8.24
C ARG A 227 24.99 -23.78 9.62
N ASN A 228 24.73 -24.78 10.46
CA ASN A 228 25.29 -24.85 11.82
C ASN A 228 26.82 -24.99 11.83
N ARG A 229 27.41 -25.66 10.84
CA ARG A 229 28.88 -25.77 10.71
C ARG A 229 29.54 -24.47 10.32
N HIS A 230 28.88 -23.64 9.47
CA HIS A 230 29.49 -22.45 8.86
C HIS A 230 29.02 -21.11 9.44
N LYS A 231 27.98 -21.08 10.28
CA LYS A 231 27.42 -19.83 10.82
C LYS A 231 28.45 -18.97 11.54
N GLY A 232 29.37 -19.57 12.29
CA GLY A 232 30.39 -18.82 13.04
C GLY A 232 31.37 -18.05 12.14
N GLU A 233 31.75 -18.62 10.99
CA GLU A 233 32.60 -17.94 10.00
C GLU A 233 31.89 -16.73 9.40
N ILE A 234 30.60 -16.86 9.10
CA ILE A 234 29.79 -15.78 8.54
C ILE A 234 29.52 -14.68 9.58
N GLU A 235 29.28 -15.06 10.84
CA GLU A 235 29.12 -14.13 11.95
C GLU A 235 30.39 -13.31 12.20
N ALA A 236 31.56 -13.94 12.12
CA ALA A 236 32.86 -13.26 12.21
C ALA A 236 33.09 -12.24 11.07
N ALA A 237 32.40 -12.40 9.94
CA ALA A 237 32.42 -11.46 8.81
C ALA A 237 31.33 -10.38 8.91
N GLY A 238 30.55 -10.31 10.00
CA GLY A 238 29.47 -9.33 10.19
C GLY A 238 28.14 -9.71 9.55
N GLY A 239 27.98 -10.94 9.06
CA GLY A 239 26.75 -11.43 8.45
C GLY A 239 26.01 -12.40 9.35
N ARG A 240 24.79 -12.78 8.96
CA ARG A 240 24.00 -13.82 9.61
C ARG A 240 23.54 -14.87 8.59
N LEU A 241 24.02 -16.11 8.73
CA LEU A 241 23.65 -17.20 7.85
C LEU A 241 22.25 -17.73 8.22
N THR A 242 21.24 -17.33 7.48
CA THR A 242 19.83 -17.69 7.69
C THR A 242 19.28 -18.53 6.53
N MET A 243 18.13 -19.19 6.73
CA MET A 243 17.43 -19.89 5.64
C MET A 243 17.06 -18.94 4.50
N THR A 244 16.80 -17.67 4.77
CA THR A 244 16.51 -16.66 3.76
C THR A 244 17.68 -16.47 2.78
N VAL A 245 18.94 -16.52 3.26
CA VAL A 245 20.12 -16.41 2.39
C VAL A 245 20.22 -17.57 1.41
N PHE A 246 19.96 -18.79 1.86
CA PHE A 246 19.92 -19.97 0.97
C PHE A 246 18.74 -19.89 -0.01
N ALA A 247 17.57 -19.46 0.47
CA ALA A 247 16.39 -19.27 -0.37
C ALA A 247 16.64 -18.23 -1.47
N MET A 248 17.35 -17.13 -1.18
CA MET A 248 17.73 -16.12 -2.18
C MET A 248 18.55 -16.75 -3.33
N LYS A 249 19.52 -17.61 -2.98
CA LYS A 249 20.34 -18.29 -4.02
C LYS A 249 19.52 -19.34 -4.78
N ALA A 250 18.69 -20.13 -4.10
CA ALA A 250 17.83 -21.10 -4.74
C ALA A 250 16.83 -20.42 -5.70
N VAL A 251 16.22 -19.32 -5.27
CA VAL A 251 15.31 -18.50 -6.11
C VAL A 251 16.06 -17.92 -7.31
N ALA A 252 17.21 -17.29 -7.12
CA ALA A 252 17.96 -16.69 -8.21
C ALA A 252 18.40 -17.76 -9.26
N THR A 253 18.75 -18.97 -8.81
CA THR A 253 19.04 -20.11 -9.69
C THR A 253 17.80 -20.57 -10.45
N ALA A 254 16.68 -20.72 -9.78
CA ALA A 254 15.43 -21.13 -10.40
C ALA A 254 14.89 -20.08 -11.39
N LEU A 255 15.03 -18.78 -11.10
CA LEU A 255 14.60 -17.68 -12.00
C LEU A 255 15.37 -17.68 -13.34
N LYS A 256 16.60 -18.19 -13.38
CA LYS A 256 17.36 -18.35 -14.64
C LYS A 256 16.72 -19.39 -15.55
N GLN A 257 16.14 -20.45 -14.98
CA GLN A 257 15.47 -21.54 -15.70
C GLN A 257 14.01 -21.23 -16.04
N PHE A 258 13.36 -20.41 -15.19
CA PHE A 258 11.96 -20.04 -15.31
C PHE A 258 11.79 -18.51 -15.42
N PRO A 259 12.16 -17.90 -16.56
CA PRO A 259 12.28 -16.44 -16.67
C PRO A 259 10.96 -15.69 -16.53
N HIS A 260 9.80 -16.32 -16.72
CA HIS A 260 8.50 -15.68 -16.54
C HIS A 260 8.21 -15.33 -15.08
N PHE A 261 8.86 -15.99 -14.12
CA PHE A 261 8.78 -15.58 -12.70
C PHE A 261 9.60 -14.34 -12.39
N ASN A 262 10.54 -13.97 -13.27
CA ASN A 262 11.37 -12.76 -13.17
C ASN A 262 10.88 -11.66 -14.13
N ALA A 263 9.57 -11.46 -14.19
CA ALA A 263 8.93 -10.57 -15.16
C ALA A 263 7.99 -9.55 -14.51
N SER A 264 7.43 -8.70 -15.32
CA SER A 264 6.28 -7.83 -15.00
C SER A 264 5.31 -7.86 -16.18
N LEU A 265 4.01 -7.76 -15.91
CA LEU A 265 2.98 -7.68 -16.93
C LEU A 265 2.63 -6.23 -17.23
N ASP A 266 2.91 -5.77 -18.45
CA ASP A 266 2.46 -4.49 -18.97
C ASP A 266 1.16 -4.67 -19.76
N LEU A 267 0.02 -4.35 -19.14
CA LEU A 267 -1.29 -4.43 -19.78
C LEU A 267 -1.49 -3.33 -20.81
N THR A 268 -0.79 -2.22 -20.72
CA THR A 268 -0.93 -1.09 -21.66
C THR A 268 -0.23 -1.42 -22.97
N ALA A 269 0.99 -1.91 -22.89
CA ALA A 269 1.73 -2.39 -24.06
C ALA A 269 1.29 -3.79 -24.52
N GLN A 270 0.54 -4.53 -23.70
CA GLN A 270 0.19 -5.94 -23.90
C GLN A 270 1.43 -6.85 -24.00
N GLU A 271 2.41 -6.62 -23.13
CA GLU A 271 3.70 -7.31 -23.12
C GLU A 271 4.04 -7.89 -21.75
N ILE A 272 4.80 -9.00 -21.75
CA ILE A 272 5.47 -9.54 -20.55
C ILE A 272 6.92 -9.07 -20.60
N VAL A 273 7.30 -8.20 -19.66
CA VAL A 273 8.66 -7.65 -19.55
C VAL A 273 9.52 -8.59 -18.73
N VAL A 274 10.29 -9.45 -19.37
CA VAL A 274 11.21 -10.38 -18.72
C VAL A 274 12.52 -9.68 -18.39
N LYS A 275 12.87 -9.65 -17.09
CA LYS A 275 14.07 -9.00 -16.58
C LYS A 275 15.28 -9.95 -16.66
N ARG A 276 16.46 -9.43 -17.01
CA ARG A 276 17.71 -10.19 -17.12
C ARG A 276 18.67 -9.91 -15.96
N TYR A 277 18.16 -9.38 -14.87
CA TYR A 277 18.85 -9.13 -13.62
C TYR A 277 18.00 -9.73 -12.47
N PHE A 278 18.65 -10.08 -11.37
CA PHE A 278 18.02 -10.84 -10.28
C PHE A 278 18.16 -10.07 -8.97
N HIS A 279 17.21 -9.21 -8.70
CA HIS A 279 17.16 -8.37 -7.51
C HIS A 279 16.03 -8.87 -6.62
N ILE A 280 16.38 -9.38 -5.46
CA ILE A 280 15.42 -10.07 -4.57
C ILE A 280 15.03 -9.15 -3.43
N GLY A 281 13.73 -8.84 -3.34
CA GLY A 281 13.14 -8.16 -2.20
C GLY A 281 12.98 -9.11 -1.02
N ILE A 282 13.31 -8.64 0.19
CA ILE A 282 13.13 -9.41 1.42
C ILE A 282 12.14 -8.68 2.32
N ALA A 283 10.97 -9.29 2.54
CA ALA A 283 9.97 -8.71 3.43
C ALA A 283 10.47 -8.71 4.88
N ALA A 284 10.61 -7.53 5.45
CA ALA A 284 11.07 -7.29 6.80
C ALA A 284 9.96 -6.67 7.65
N ASP A 285 9.65 -7.32 8.77
CA ASP A 285 8.77 -6.77 9.79
C ASP A 285 9.55 -5.74 10.63
N THR A 286 8.96 -4.56 10.82
CA THR A 286 9.52 -3.48 11.62
C THR A 286 8.43 -2.91 12.54
N GLU A 287 8.82 -2.21 13.60
CA GLU A 287 7.88 -1.54 14.52
C GLU A 287 6.95 -0.53 13.81
N HIS A 288 7.36 -0.08 12.62
CA HIS A 288 6.62 0.91 11.83
C HIS A 288 5.80 0.31 10.69
N GLY A 289 5.91 -1.01 10.48
CA GLY A 289 5.22 -1.75 9.43
C GLY A 289 6.17 -2.57 8.57
N LEU A 290 5.61 -3.17 7.51
CA LEU A 290 6.34 -4.03 6.58
C LEU A 290 7.14 -3.18 5.58
N VAL A 291 8.45 -3.45 5.49
CA VAL A 291 9.37 -2.85 4.52
C VAL A 291 10.03 -3.95 3.70
N VAL A 292 10.32 -3.71 2.43
CA VAL A 292 10.91 -4.70 1.52
C VAL A 292 12.22 -4.18 0.94
N PRO A 293 13.35 -4.26 1.68
CA PRO A 293 14.65 -3.96 1.11
C PRO A 293 15.01 -4.94 -0.01
N VAL A 294 15.70 -4.44 -1.05
CA VAL A 294 16.05 -5.17 -2.26
C VAL A 294 17.55 -5.46 -2.28
N ILE A 295 17.90 -6.74 -2.31
CA ILE A 295 19.27 -7.20 -2.50
C ILE A 295 19.53 -7.37 -4.01
N ARG A 296 20.46 -6.60 -4.53
CA ARG A 296 20.74 -6.56 -5.97
C ARG A 296 21.73 -7.65 -6.40
N ASP A 297 21.62 -8.09 -7.65
CA ASP A 297 22.55 -9.02 -8.31
C ASP A 297 22.84 -10.29 -7.49
N VAL A 298 21.77 -10.88 -6.92
CA VAL A 298 21.85 -12.06 -6.02
C VAL A 298 22.52 -13.25 -6.71
N ASP A 299 22.35 -13.39 -8.01
CA ASP A 299 22.96 -14.47 -8.79
C ASP A 299 24.48 -14.40 -8.83
N ARG A 300 25.08 -13.20 -8.74
CA ARG A 300 26.53 -12.95 -8.84
C ARG A 300 27.25 -12.98 -7.50
N LYS A 301 26.53 -12.82 -6.39
CA LYS A 301 27.10 -12.73 -5.04
C LYS A 301 27.23 -14.10 -4.39
N SER A 302 28.29 -14.30 -3.64
CA SER A 302 28.46 -15.49 -2.79
C SER A 302 27.47 -15.49 -1.61
N ILE A 303 27.27 -16.64 -0.98
CA ILE A 303 26.44 -16.77 0.23
C ILE A 303 26.95 -15.87 1.36
N LYS A 304 28.28 -15.72 1.49
CA LYS A 304 28.87 -14.87 2.50
C LYS A 304 28.56 -13.39 2.26
N GLU A 305 28.72 -12.90 1.04
CA GLU A 305 28.37 -11.52 0.67
C GLU A 305 26.87 -11.26 0.87
N LEU A 306 26.02 -12.19 0.45
CA LEU A 306 24.57 -12.07 0.66
C LEU A 306 24.19 -12.03 2.13
N ALA A 307 24.83 -12.84 2.98
CA ALA A 307 24.55 -12.87 4.43
C ALA A 307 24.92 -11.53 5.10
N VAL A 308 26.05 -10.92 4.72
CA VAL A 308 26.49 -9.62 5.24
C VAL A 308 25.59 -8.50 4.74
N GLU A 309 25.33 -8.47 3.43
CA GLU A 309 24.50 -7.42 2.81
C GLU A 309 23.07 -7.46 3.31
N LEU A 310 22.47 -8.65 3.42
CA LEU A 310 21.12 -8.82 3.97
C LEU A 310 21.03 -8.35 5.41
N GLN A 311 22.02 -8.69 6.25
CA GLN A 311 22.04 -8.24 7.65
C GLN A 311 22.04 -6.71 7.72
N GLY A 312 22.92 -6.04 7.00
CA GLY A 312 22.99 -4.58 6.95
C GLY A 312 21.72 -3.94 6.39
N ALA A 313 21.12 -4.50 5.33
CA ALA A 313 19.87 -4.00 4.76
C ALA A 313 18.70 -4.11 5.76
N LEU A 314 18.59 -5.22 6.49
CA LEU A 314 17.57 -5.43 7.52
C LEU A 314 17.75 -4.49 8.72
N GLU A 315 18.99 -4.19 9.11
CA GLU A 315 19.29 -3.23 10.17
C GLU A 315 18.88 -1.82 9.78
N ARG A 316 19.24 -1.37 8.56
CA ARG A 316 18.80 -0.07 8.03
C ARG A 316 17.28 0.02 7.91
N ALA A 317 16.62 -1.06 7.47
CA ALA A 317 15.16 -1.08 7.38
C ALA A 317 14.47 -0.91 8.75
N ARG A 318 14.98 -1.57 9.80
CA ARG A 318 14.46 -1.45 11.17
C ARG A 318 14.73 -0.08 11.79
N SER A 319 15.89 0.52 11.50
CA SER A 319 16.29 1.85 12.00
C SER A 319 15.80 3.02 11.15
N ARG A 320 14.94 2.79 10.13
CA ARG A 320 14.44 3.79 9.16
C ARG A 320 15.55 4.49 8.36
N GLN A 321 16.67 3.85 8.16
CA GLN A 321 17.82 4.41 7.43
C GLN A 321 17.94 3.86 6.01
N SER A 322 16.96 3.08 5.54
CA SER A 322 16.94 2.62 4.15
C SER A 322 16.69 3.78 3.21
N SER A 323 17.54 3.91 2.21
CA SER A 323 17.33 4.85 1.11
C SER A 323 16.16 4.36 0.21
N ARG A 324 15.57 5.27 -0.55
CA ARG A 324 14.54 4.92 -1.54
C ARG A 324 15.05 3.90 -2.56
N ASP A 325 16.29 4.05 -2.99
CA ASP A 325 16.92 3.16 -3.97
C ASP A 325 17.06 1.73 -3.45
N GLU A 326 17.19 1.54 -2.15
CA GLU A 326 17.23 0.22 -1.52
C GLU A 326 15.87 -0.47 -1.46
N LEU A 327 14.77 0.26 -1.68
CA LEU A 327 13.39 -0.25 -1.58
C LEU A 327 12.70 -0.44 -2.94
N VAL A 328 13.40 -0.18 -4.04
CA VAL A 328 12.84 -0.25 -5.40
C VAL A 328 13.69 -1.13 -6.33
N GLY A 329 13.08 -1.58 -7.41
CA GLY A 329 13.78 -2.35 -8.47
C GLY A 329 13.88 -3.84 -8.18
N GLY A 330 13.16 -4.37 -7.20
CA GLY A 330 12.99 -5.81 -6.98
C GLY A 330 12.36 -6.49 -8.19
N THR A 331 12.73 -7.74 -8.40
CA THR A 331 12.20 -8.57 -9.48
C THR A 331 11.38 -9.75 -8.98
N PHE A 332 11.60 -10.12 -7.73
CA PHE A 332 10.94 -11.21 -7.01
C PHE A 332 11.08 -10.95 -5.50
N THR A 333 10.08 -11.28 -4.70
CA THR A 333 10.12 -11.07 -3.25
C THR A 333 10.16 -12.41 -2.48
N ILE A 334 10.88 -12.45 -1.36
CA ILE A 334 10.84 -13.54 -0.38
C ILE A 334 10.31 -12.97 0.95
N THR A 335 9.33 -13.64 1.52
CA THR A 335 8.82 -13.36 2.86
C THR A 335 9.06 -14.55 3.78
N ASN A 336 9.58 -14.31 4.97
CA ASN A 336 9.90 -15.36 5.93
C ASN A 336 9.22 -15.08 7.28
N VAL A 337 8.16 -15.83 7.56
CA VAL A 337 7.42 -15.77 8.82
C VAL A 337 7.84 -16.85 9.82
N GLY A 338 8.85 -17.65 9.49
CA GLY A 338 9.31 -18.77 10.33
C GLY A 338 9.73 -18.38 11.73
N GLY A 339 10.28 -17.18 11.89
CA GLY A 339 10.64 -16.63 13.21
C GLY A 339 9.42 -16.27 14.09
N LEU A 340 8.27 -16.00 13.47
CA LEU A 340 7.02 -15.65 14.17
C LEU A 340 6.11 -16.86 14.42
N GLY A 341 6.37 -18.00 13.77
CA GLY A 341 5.66 -19.24 14.06
C GLY A 341 4.61 -19.66 13.02
N GLY A 342 4.58 -19.09 11.83
CA GLY A 342 3.64 -19.46 10.74
C GLY A 342 3.98 -20.78 10.08
N GLY A 343 2.98 -21.57 9.67
CA GLY A 343 3.12 -22.71 8.77
C GLY A 343 2.97 -22.29 7.31
N PHE A 344 1.95 -22.85 6.62
CA PHE A 344 1.55 -22.37 5.30
C PHE A 344 0.71 -21.08 5.43
N PHE A 345 0.89 -20.16 4.50
CA PHE A 345 0.16 -18.90 4.44
C PHE A 345 0.12 -18.38 2.99
N SER A 346 -0.78 -17.47 2.69
CA SER A 346 -0.84 -16.81 1.38
C SER A 346 -0.24 -15.41 1.49
N ALA A 347 0.73 -15.10 0.65
CA ALA A 347 1.35 -13.78 0.59
C ALA A 347 0.75 -12.95 -0.55
N ILE A 348 0.71 -11.63 -0.38
CA ILE A 348 0.34 -10.70 -1.45
C ILE A 348 1.60 -10.38 -2.26
N ILE A 349 1.50 -10.49 -3.58
CA ILE A 349 2.61 -10.21 -4.50
C ILE A 349 2.94 -8.71 -4.45
N ASN A 350 4.21 -8.39 -4.42
CA ASN A 350 4.68 -7.00 -4.41
C ASN A 350 4.65 -6.44 -5.85
N TYR A 351 3.50 -5.86 -6.23
CA TYR A 351 3.35 -5.28 -7.58
C TYR A 351 4.50 -4.28 -7.91
N PRO A 352 5.12 -4.32 -9.11
CA PRO A 352 4.74 -5.04 -10.33
C PRO A 352 5.46 -6.40 -10.54
N GLU A 353 5.85 -7.08 -9.48
CA GLU A 353 6.41 -8.44 -9.56
C GLU A 353 5.31 -9.45 -9.93
N VAL A 354 5.71 -10.62 -10.43
CA VAL A 354 4.82 -11.71 -10.85
C VAL A 354 4.63 -12.74 -9.74
N ALA A 355 5.58 -12.85 -8.81
CA ALA A 355 5.52 -13.88 -7.79
C ALA A 355 6.26 -13.50 -6.50
N ILE A 356 5.89 -14.20 -5.42
CA ILE A 356 6.48 -14.09 -4.09
C ILE A 356 6.62 -15.48 -3.47
N LEU A 357 7.77 -15.75 -2.85
CA LEU A 357 8.04 -16.97 -2.10
C LEU A 357 7.84 -16.73 -0.60
N GLY A 358 7.02 -17.57 0.04
CA GLY A 358 6.82 -17.59 1.49
C GLY A 358 7.57 -18.75 2.13
N LEU A 359 8.29 -18.47 3.22
CA LEU A 359 8.93 -19.49 4.06
C LEU A 359 8.22 -19.54 5.42
N GLY A 360 7.70 -20.70 5.79
CA GLY A 360 7.08 -20.96 7.07
C GLY A 360 8.10 -21.33 8.15
N GLN A 361 7.59 -21.75 9.32
CA GLN A 361 8.41 -22.23 10.41
C GLN A 361 8.88 -23.65 10.14
N ALA A 362 10.19 -23.84 10.05
CA ALA A 362 10.77 -25.17 10.00
C ALA A 362 10.54 -25.94 11.33
N ARG A 363 10.03 -27.15 11.24
CA ARG A 363 9.72 -28.00 12.40
C ARG A 363 10.26 -29.42 12.21
N ARG A 364 10.69 -30.03 13.30
CA ARG A 364 11.04 -31.46 13.29
C ARG A 364 9.77 -32.31 13.18
N GLN A 365 9.74 -33.18 12.20
CA GLN A 365 8.60 -34.07 11.92
C GLN A 365 9.09 -35.48 11.64
N PRO A 366 8.31 -36.53 11.99
CA PRO A 366 8.55 -37.88 11.55
C PRO A 366 8.22 -37.99 10.05
N VAL A 367 9.17 -38.45 9.26
CA VAL A 367 9.03 -38.64 7.81
C VAL A 367 9.41 -40.09 7.47
N VAL A 368 8.62 -40.72 6.63
CA VAL A 368 8.99 -42.02 6.08
C VAL A 368 10.12 -41.82 5.08
N SER A 369 11.23 -42.48 5.27
CA SER A 369 12.40 -42.47 4.39
C SER A 369 12.78 -43.90 4.02
N ILE A 370 13.43 -44.04 2.89
CA ILE A 370 13.94 -45.34 2.46
C ILE A 370 15.37 -45.51 2.97
N GLY A 371 15.59 -46.49 3.78
CA GLY A 371 16.91 -46.86 4.29
C GLY A 371 17.83 -47.40 3.21
N SER A 372 19.10 -47.59 3.56
CA SER A 372 20.14 -48.05 2.62
C SER A 372 19.91 -49.44 2.00
N ARG A 373 19.04 -50.25 2.61
CA ARG A 373 18.66 -51.61 2.14
C ARG A 373 17.30 -51.62 1.43
N GLY A 374 16.69 -50.45 1.21
CA GLY A 374 15.37 -50.34 0.57
C GLY A 374 14.18 -50.49 1.52
N GLU A 375 14.41 -50.63 2.84
CA GLU A 375 13.35 -50.68 3.84
C GLU A 375 12.78 -49.31 4.15
N GLU A 376 11.47 -49.23 4.42
CA GLU A 376 10.84 -48.02 4.95
C GLU A 376 11.20 -47.85 6.43
N GLN A 377 11.68 -46.65 6.77
CA GLN A 377 11.99 -46.29 8.15
C GLN A 377 11.46 -44.87 8.48
N VAL A 378 11.11 -44.64 9.73
CA VAL A 378 10.72 -43.32 10.19
C VAL A 378 11.97 -42.58 10.65
N ALA A 379 12.24 -41.44 10.03
CA ALA A 379 13.33 -40.55 10.41
C ALA A 379 12.78 -39.19 10.87
N ILE A 380 13.41 -38.58 11.87
CA ILE A 380 13.09 -37.22 12.28
C ILE A 380 13.82 -36.26 11.33
N ARG A 381 13.05 -35.45 10.59
CA ARG A 381 13.55 -34.50 9.62
C ARG A 381 13.13 -33.07 9.99
N LEU A 382 13.92 -32.10 9.57
CA LEU A 382 13.57 -30.69 9.70
C LEU A 382 12.83 -30.22 8.44
N ILE A 383 11.53 -30.05 8.55
CA ILE A 383 10.65 -29.79 7.43
C ILE A 383 10.28 -28.30 7.40
N LEU A 384 10.58 -27.64 6.28
CA LEU A 384 10.28 -26.25 6.00
C LEU A 384 9.06 -26.15 5.09
N PRO A 385 7.95 -25.52 5.53
CA PRO A 385 6.85 -25.16 4.65
C PRO A 385 7.29 -24.06 3.67
N VAL A 386 6.99 -24.26 2.39
CA VAL A 386 7.29 -23.32 1.30
C VAL A 386 6.02 -23.03 0.52
N VAL A 387 5.75 -21.78 0.26
CA VAL A 387 4.57 -21.28 -0.45
C VAL A 387 5.03 -20.40 -1.59
N LEU A 388 4.51 -20.62 -2.79
CA LEU A 388 4.68 -19.73 -3.92
C LEU A 388 3.33 -19.13 -4.28
N CYS A 389 3.22 -17.78 -4.21
CA CYS A 389 2.09 -17.06 -4.78
C CYS A 389 2.51 -16.42 -6.11
N PHE A 390 1.66 -16.50 -7.12
CA PHE A 390 1.99 -16.04 -8.46
C PHE A 390 0.78 -15.43 -9.20
N ASP A 391 1.08 -14.60 -10.20
CA ASP A 391 0.10 -14.02 -11.12
C ASP A 391 -0.29 -15.03 -12.20
N HIS A 392 -1.53 -15.55 -12.13
CA HIS A 392 -2.00 -16.56 -13.06
C HIS A 392 -2.26 -16.04 -14.48
N ARG A 393 -2.06 -14.75 -14.74
CA ARG A 393 -2.06 -14.18 -16.09
C ARG A 393 -0.75 -14.37 -16.83
N VAL A 394 0.35 -14.58 -16.09
CA VAL A 394 1.73 -14.67 -16.62
C VAL A 394 2.27 -16.09 -16.50
N VAL A 395 1.86 -16.82 -15.48
CA VAL A 395 2.37 -18.16 -15.14
C VAL A 395 1.23 -19.12 -14.95
N ASP A 396 1.34 -20.30 -15.55
CA ASP A 396 0.41 -21.41 -15.36
C ASP A 396 0.77 -22.27 -14.15
N GLY A 397 -0.23 -22.99 -13.60
CA GLY A 397 -0.06 -23.83 -12.42
C GLY A 397 1.00 -24.92 -12.57
N ALA A 398 1.16 -25.51 -13.77
CA ALA A 398 2.18 -26.52 -14.02
C ALA A 398 3.59 -25.97 -13.91
N ASP A 399 3.82 -24.74 -14.44
CA ASP A 399 5.13 -24.08 -14.36
C ASP A 399 5.40 -23.59 -12.94
N ALA A 400 4.37 -23.15 -12.22
CA ALA A 400 4.47 -22.78 -10.80
C ALA A 400 4.94 -23.98 -9.94
N ILE A 401 4.38 -25.16 -10.15
CA ILE A 401 4.80 -26.38 -9.44
C ILE A 401 6.24 -26.77 -9.83
N ARG A 402 6.62 -26.70 -11.11
CA ARG A 402 8.00 -26.99 -11.54
C ARG A 402 9.00 -26.03 -10.92
N PHE A 403 8.69 -24.73 -10.93
CA PHE A 403 9.52 -23.70 -10.32
C PHE A 403 9.66 -23.91 -8.79
N LEU A 404 8.55 -24.18 -8.09
CA LEU A 404 8.58 -24.45 -6.65
C LEU A 404 9.40 -25.70 -6.34
N ARG A 405 9.23 -26.78 -7.10
CA ARG A 405 10.00 -28.03 -6.92
C ARG A 405 11.49 -27.82 -7.18
N GLN A 406 11.88 -27.00 -8.14
CA GLN A 406 13.28 -26.66 -8.36
C GLN A 406 13.88 -25.94 -7.14
N ILE A 407 13.15 -24.98 -6.55
CA ILE A 407 13.59 -24.29 -5.32
C ILE A 407 13.72 -25.32 -4.18
N ILE A 408 12.73 -26.19 -4.00
CA ILE A 408 12.73 -27.21 -2.97
C ILE A 408 13.92 -28.17 -3.13
N SER A 409 14.19 -28.67 -4.33
CA SER A 409 15.36 -29.53 -4.61
C SER A 409 16.66 -28.88 -4.17
N LEU A 410 16.86 -27.61 -4.53
CA LEU A 410 18.04 -26.85 -4.16
C LEU A 410 18.16 -26.60 -2.64
N LEU A 411 17.04 -26.48 -1.92
CA LEU A 411 17.04 -26.33 -0.47
C LEU A 411 17.26 -27.68 0.26
N GLN A 412 16.86 -28.79 -0.33
CA GLN A 412 17.03 -30.13 0.22
C GLN A 412 18.45 -30.65 0.06
N ASP A 413 19.11 -30.26 -1.03
CA ASP A 413 20.48 -30.68 -1.33
C ASP A 413 21.44 -29.49 -1.44
N PRO A 414 22.22 -29.21 -0.36
CA PRO A 414 23.24 -28.15 -0.40
C PRO A 414 24.29 -28.34 -1.50
N ASP A 415 24.65 -29.57 -1.85
CA ASP A 415 25.67 -29.84 -2.85
C ASP A 415 25.14 -29.43 -4.24
N GLU A 416 23.87 -29.73 -4.58
CA GLU A 416 23.21 -29.27 -5.81
C GLU A 416 23.12 -27.74 -5.85
N LEU A 417 22.76 -27.11 -4.73
CA LEU A 417 22.71 -25.67 -4.63
C LEU A 417 24.07 -25.02 -4.94
N PHE A 418 25.15 -25.54 -4.35
CA PHE A 418 26.50 -24.97 -4.57
C PHE A 418 27.03 -25.21 -5.99
N ILE A 419 26.81 -26.41 -6.57
CA ILE A 419 27.18 -26.69 -7.96
C ILE A 419 26.44 -25.75 -8.93
N SER A 420 25.16 -25.47 -8.66
CA SER A 420 24.36 -24.56 -9.51
C SER A 420 24.82 -23.09 -9.46
N MET A 421 25.79 -22.76 -8.58
CA MET A 421 26.34 -21.41 -8.41
C MET A 421 27.64 -21.19 -9.16
N ILE A 422 28.25 -22.25 -9.68
CA ILE A 422 29.45 -22.23 -10.51
C ILE A 422 29.08 -21.96 -11.98
#